data_32b05eb42c609348ae5e1ad0be96ce57
#
_entry.id   32b05eb42c609348ae5e1ad0be96ce57
#
_cell.length_a   1.000
_cell.length_b   1.000
_cell.length_c   1.000
_cell.angle_alpha   90.00
_cell.angle_beta   90.00
_cell.angle_gamma   90.00
#
_symmetry.space_group_name_H-M   'P 1'
#
loop_
_entity.id
_entity.type
_entity.pdbx_description
1 polymer ?
#
loop_
_entity_poly.entity_id
_entity_poly.type
_entity_poly.pdbx_seq_one_letter_code
_entity_poly.pdbx_strand_id
1 'polypeptide(L)'
;MNLPLCERTREEYGGWDGLRRACAALGLDGVEGIWSGGDIPADFPKDLLAGYHLTFFPDWLDFYREDRKRLLYKFGSMDAVAWYYGGRTPETLVDLYRADLRRAAALYAAYVVFHVTDVSVEENYTYRWLHTNEEIIDAAAELINLLLGDARFP
;
A
#
# COMPACT_ATOMS: atom_id res chain seq x y z
N MET A 1 -0.77 2.55 15.55
CA MET A 1 -0.70 1.05 15.39
C MET A 1 -1.21 0.72 14.00
N ASN A 2 -0.44 -0.05 13.22
CA ASN A 2 -0.81 -0.43 11.85
C ASN A 2 -1.39 -1.86 11.86
N LEU A 3 -2.59 -2.06 11.30
CA LEU A 3 -3.31 -3.33 11.35
C LEU A 3 -4.09 -3.61 10.05
N PRO A 4 -4.16 -4.89 9.63
CA PRO A 4 -5.06 -5.30 8.56
C PRO A 4 -6.53 -5.05 8.93
N LEU A 5 -7.29 -4.44 8.03
CA LEU A 5 -8.73 -4.23 8.21
C LEU A 5 -9.51 -5.48 7.75
N CYS A 6 -9.52 -6.53 8.58
CA CYS A 6 -10.14 -7.81 8.24
C CYS A 6 -10.78 -8.49 9.46
N GLU A 7 -11.55 -9.54 9.21
CA GLU A 7 -12.24 -10.31 10.25
C GLU A 7 -11.26 -10.93 11.26
N ARG A 8 -10.09 -11.39 10.80
CA ARG A 8 -9.06 -11.93 11.69
C ARG A 8 -8.62 -10.91 12.75
N THR A 9 -8.37 -9.66 12.36
CA THR A 9 -8.03 -8.59 13.29
C THR A 9 -9.16 -8.37 14.31
N ARG A 10 -10.42 -8.38 13.86
CA ARG A 10 -11.58 -8.29 14.74
C ARG A 10 -11.61 -9.41 15.78
N GLU A 11 -11.38 -10.64 15.34
CA GLU A 11 -11.34 -11.82 16.22
C GLU A 11 -10.19 -11.76 17.23
N GLU A 12 -8.99 -11.39 16.80
CA GLU A 12 -7.79 -11.29 17.64
C GLU A 12 -7.96 -10.30 18.80
N TYR A 13 -8.73 -9.23 18.61
CA TYR A 13 -9.01 -8.24 19.64
C TYR A 13 -10.32 -8.49 20.41
N GLY A 14 -11.06 -9.57 20.11
CA GLY A 14 -12.36 -9.85 20.73
C GLY A 14 -13.43 -8.83 20.34
N GLY A 15 -13.45 -8.42 19.07
CA GLY A 15 -14.34 -7.42 18.48
C GLY A 15 -13.72 -6.02 18.41
N TRP A 16 -14.40 -5.12 17.71
CA TRP A 16 -13.95 -3.72 17.54
C TRP A 16 -13.87 -2.95 18.86
N ASP A 17 -14.74 -3.25 19.82
CA ASP A 17 -14.65 -2.66 21.17
C ASP A 17 -13.38 -3.12 21.90
N GLY A 18 -12.93 -4.35 21.66
CA GLY A 18 -11.66 -4.85 22.17
C GLY A 18 -10.48 -4.09 21.59
N LEU A 19 -10.48 -3.85 20.28
CA LEU A 19 -9.47 -3.04 19.61
C LEU A 19 -9.48 -1.59 20.12
N ARG A 20 -10.66 -0.99 20.33
CA ARG A 20 -10.80 0.35 20.92
C ARG A 20 -10.18 0.44 22.31
N ARG A 21 -10.44 -0.56 23.16
CA ARG A 21 -9.81 -0.62 24.51
C ARG A 21 -8.29 -0.77 24.41
N ALA A 22 -7.78 -1.55 23.46
CA ALA A 22 -6.34 -1.68 23.23
C ALA A 22 -5.70 -0.36 22.82
N CYS A 23 -6.31 0.37 21.88
CA CYS A 23 -5.87 1.72 21.49
C CYS A 23 -5.85 2.66 22.72
N ALA A 24 -6.93 2.72 23.46
CA ALA A 24 -7.03 3.57 24.65
C ALA A 24 -5.97 3.24 25.72
N ALA A 25 -5.72 1.95 25.96
CA ALA A 25 -4.70 1.49 26.90
C ALA A 25 -3.26 1.90 26.48
N LEU A 26 -3.04 2.07 25.19
CA LEU A 26 -1.76 2.52 24.61
C LEU A 26 -1.69 4.06 24.39
N GLY A 27 -2.74 4.78 24.73
CA GLY A 27 -2.82 6.24 24.48
C GLY A 27 -2.89 6.61 22.99
N LEU A 28 -3.48 5.73 22.16
CA LEU A 28 -3.63 5.94 20.73
C LEU A 28 -5.05 6.42 20.40
N ASP A 29 -5.16 7.39 19.49
CA ASP A 29 -6.45 7.90 19.01
C ASP A 29 -7.17 6.91 18.07
N GLY A 30 -6.42 5.96 17.47
CA GLY A 30 -6.97 4.96 16.57
C GLY A 30 -5.89 4.08 15.92
N VAL A 31 -6.26 3.44 14.84
CA VAL A 31 -5.37 2.58 14.06
C VAL A 31 -5.10 3.17 12.68
N GLU A 32 -3.96 2.84 12.14
CA GLU A 32 -3.66 2.97 10.72
C GLU A 32 -4.03 1.65 10.04
N GLY A 33 -5.04 1.69 9.20
CA GLY A 33 -5.57 0.51 8.53
C GLY A 33 -4.81 0.17 7.27
N ILE A 34 -4.63 -1.12 6.99
CA ILE A 34 -4.10 -1.63 5.72
C ILE A 34 -5.09 -2.64 5.11
N TRP A 35 -5.25 -2.58 3.80
CA TRP A 35 -6.00 -3.60 3.08
C TRP A 35 -5.14 -4.86 2.90
N SER A 36 -5.68 -6.01 3.27
CA SER A 36 -5.00 -7.32 3.21
C SER A 36 -5.65 -8.31 2.22
N GLY A 37 -6.46 -7.78 1.31
CA GLY A 37 -7.30 -8.61 0.42
C GLY A 37 -8.70 -8.85 0.99
N GLY A 38 -9.66 -9.11 0.13
CA GLY A 38 -11.05 -9.32 0.52
C GLY A 38 -11.79 -8.05 0.94
N ASP A 39 -12.97 -8.23 1.54
CA ASP A 39 -13.81 -7.13 1.97
C ASP A 39 -13.40 -6.64 3.37
N ILE A 40 -13.39 -5.34 3.55
CA ILE A 40 -13.31 -4.74 4.89
C ILE A 40 -14.65 -5.00 5.57
N PRO A 41 -14.66 -5.49 6.84
CA PRO A 41 -15.92 -5.74 7.53
C PRO A 41 -16.83 -4.52 7.55
N ALA A 42 -18.09 -4.70 7.14
CA ALA A 42 -19.04 -3.59 6.97
C ALA A 42 -19.34 -2.86 8.29
N ASP A 43 -19.15 -3.53 9.42
CA ASP A 43 -19.32 -3.01 10.77
C ASP A 43 -18.04 -2.41 11.36
N PHE A 44 -16.97 -2.23 10.56
CA PHE A 44 -15.76 -1.56 11.04
C PHE A 44 -16.08 -0.12 11.47
N PRO A 45 -15.77 0.27 12.72
CA PRO A 45 -16.09 1.59 13.24
C PRO A 45 -15.10 2.63 12.66
N LYS A 46 -15.60 3.48 11.75
CA LYS A 46 -14.78 4.43 11.00
C LYS A 46 -14.07 5.45 11.89
N ASP A 47 -14.63 5.77 13.05
CA ASP A 47 -14.03 6.65 14.06
C ASP A 47 -12.79 6.04 14.75
N LEU A 48 -12.56 4.73 14.58
CA LEU A 48 -11.36 4.06 15.04
C LEU A 48 -10.21 4.13 14.03
N LEU A 49 -10.47 4.53 12.79
CA LEU A 49 -9.46 4.70 11.75
C LEU A 49 -8.85 6.11 11.84
N ALA A 50 -7.58 6.19 12.20
CA ALA A 50 -6.82 7.44 12.16
C ALA A 50 -6.24 7.69 10.76
N GLY A 51 -5.66 6.68 10.13
CA GLY A 51 -5.05 6.77 8.81
C GLY A 51 -5.18 5.49 8.00
N TYR A 52 -4.81 5.55 6.73
CA TYR A 52 -4.84 4.40 5.83
C TYR A 52 -3.49 4.20 5.16
N HIS A 53 -2.95 3.00 5.29
CA HIS A 53 -1.71 2.60 4.68
C HIS A 53 -1.99 2.03 3.30
N LEU A 54 -1.49 2.66 2.24
CA LEU A 54 -1.68 2.19 0.87
C LEU A 54 -0.94 0.87 0.66
N THR A 55 -1.42 0.05 -0.25
CA THR A 55 -0.73 -1.15 -0.69
C THR A 55 0.69 -0.79 -1.12
N PHE A 56 1.63 -1.62 -0.75
CA PHE A 56 3.04 -1.33 -0.91
C PHE A 56 3.75 -2.45 -1.68
N PHE A 57 4.48 -2.05 -2.71
CA PHE A 57 5.42 -2.91 -3.40
C PHE A 57 6.85 -2.42 -3.09
N PRO A 58 7.70 -3.22 -2.45
CA PRO A 58 9.07 -2.81 -2.15
C PRO A 58 9.95 -2.64 -3.38
N ASP A 59 9.60 -3.27 -4.49
CA ASP A 59 10.29 -3.22 -5.78
C ASP A 59 9.23 -2.92 -6.85
N TRP A 60 9.14 -1.69 -7.30
CA TRP A 60 8.06 -1.23 -8.19
C TRP A 60 8.52 -0.40 -9.38
N LEU A 61 9.70 0.22 -9.30
CA LEU A 61 10.13 1.22 -10.29
C LEU A 61 10.35 0.61 -11.68
N ASP A 62 10.99 -0.57 -11.76
CA ASP A 62 11.17 -1.25 -13.04
C ASP A 62 9.84 -1.63 -13.70
N PHE A 63 8.83 -1.99 -12.89
CA PHE A 63 7.48 -2.26 -13.40
C PHE A 63 6.79 -0.97 -13.85
N TYR A 64 6.89 0.09 -13.09
CA TYR A 64 6.32 1.38 -13.43
C TYR A 64 6.94 1.99 -14.69
N ARG A 65 8.25 1.79 -14.88
CA ARG A 65 9.02 2.25 -16.07
C ARG A 65 8.99 1.25 -17.24
N GLU A 66 8.32 0.12 -17.11
CA GLU A 66 8.25 -0.95 -18.11
C GLU A 66 9.63 -1.49 -18.53
N ASP A 67 10.63 -1.50 -17.62
CA ASP A 67 11.93 -2.09 -17.89
C ASP A 67 11.84 -3.62 -17.95
N ARG A 68 11.37 -4.10 -19.09
CA ARG A 68 11.17 -5.54 -19.33
C ARG A 68 12.43 -6.36 -19.11
N LYS A 69 13.61 -5.81 -19.39
CA LYS A 69 14.87 -6.53 -19.23
C LYS A 69 15.15 -6.79 -17.75
N ARG A 70 15.02 -5.77 -16.91
CA ARG A 70 15.19 -5.90 -15.45
C ARG A 70 14.10 -6.76 -14.84
N LEU A 71 12.85 -6.60 -15.26
CA LEU A 71 11.74 -7.43 -14.80
C LEU A 71 11.98 -8.92 -15.10
N LEU A 72 12.43 -9.26 -16.31
CA LEU A 72 12.77 -10.65 -16.65
C LEU A 72 13.96 -11.16 -15.85
N TYR A 73 14.95 -10.34 -15.57
CA TYR A 73 16.07 -10.69 -14.71
C TYR A 73 15.62 -11.02 -13.28
N LYS A 74 14.79 -10.16 -12.67
CA LYS A 74 14.30 -10.31 -11.29
C LYS A 74 13.31 -11.48 -11.14
N PHE A 75 12.36 -11.61 -12.05
CA PHE A 75 11.21 -12.51 -11.92
C PHE A 75 11.29 -13.78 -12.81
N GLY A 76 12.23 -13.85 -13.73
CA GLY A 76 12.39 -14.97 -14.65
C GLY A 76 11.37 -15.03 -15.79
N SER A 77 10.17 -14.51 -15.62
CA SER A 77 9.13 -14.48 -16.67
C SER A 77 8.16 -13.31 -16.47
N MET A 78 7.50 -12.88 -17.56
CA MET A 78 6.43 -11.88 -17.48
C MET A 78 5.15 -12.42 -16.82
N ASP A 79 4.97 -13.74 -16.75
CA ASP A 79 3.86 -14.33 -16.01
C ASP A 79 4.09 -14.21 -14.50
N ALA A 80 5.32 -14.38 -14.02
CA ALA A 80 5.68 -14.14 -12.63
C ALA A 80 5.54 -12.64 -12.26
N VAL A 81 5.92 -11.73 -13.16
CA VAL A 81 5.69 -10.28 -13.02
C VAL A 81 4.18 -10.00 -12.86
N ALA A 82 3.37 -10.54 -13.77
CA ALA A 82 1.93 -10.33 -13.74
C ALA A 82 1.28 -10.91 -12.48
N TRP A 83 1.76 -12.02 -11.98
CA TRP A 83 1.29 -12.62 -10.72
C TRP A 83 1.64 -11.73 -9.52
N TYR A 84 2.86 -11.20 -9.48
CA TYR A 84 3.34 -10.38 -8.36
C TYR A 84 2.63 -9.03 -8.26
N TYR A 85 2.48 -8.32 -9.40
CA TYR A 85 1.85 -6.99 -9.44
C TYR A 85 0.32 -7.04 -9.65
N GLY A 86 -0.25 -8.22 -9.92
CA GLY A 86 -1.67 -8.37 -10.24
C GLY A 86 -2.03 -8.00 -11.68
N GLY A 87 -1.03 -7.75 -12.55
CA GLY A 87 -1.24 -7.39 -13.96
C GLY A 87 0.07 -7.20 -14.71
N ARG A 88 -0.03 -6.80 -15.98
CA ARG A 88 1.13 -6.78 -16.90
C ARG A 88 1.65 -5.39 -17.24
N THR A 89 0.93 -4.35 -16.84
CA THR A 89 1.26 -2.96 -17.20
C THR A 89 1.20 -2.03 -15.99
N PRO A 90 1.88 -0.87 -16.02
CA PRO A 90 1.90 0.10 -14.93
C PRO A 90 0.51 0.57 -14.46
N GLU A 91 -0.48 0.57 -15.37
CA GLU A 91 -1.86 0.92 -15.01
C GLU A 91 -2.41 0.07 -13.88
N THR A 92 -2.00 -1.20 -13.80
CA THR A 92 -2.39 -2.10 -12.70
C THR A 92 -1.98 -1.52 -11.34
N LEU A 93 -0.77 -0.97 -11.24
CA LEU A 93 -0.27 -0.34 -10.03
C LEU A 93 -1.07 0.93 -9.70
N VAL A 94 -1.31 1.76 -10.71
CA VAL A 94 -2.10 3.00 -10.58
C VAL A 94 -3.53 2.69 -10.12
N ASP A 95 -4.18 1.70 -10.72
CA ASP A 95 -5.56 1.31 -10.39
C ASP A 95 -5.66 0.72 -8.99
N LEU A 96 -4.63 0.00 -8.53
CA LEU A 96 -4.55 -0.49 -7.16
C LEU A 96 -4.49 0.67 -6.15
N TYR A 97 -3.61 1.66 -6.36
CA TYR A 97 -3.54 2.85 -5.52
C TYR A 97 -4.84 3.66 -5.56
N ARG A 98 -5.46 3.81 -6.72
CA ARG A 98 -6.79 4.45 -6.85
C ARG A 98 -7.86 3.71 -6.04
N ALA A 99 -7.81 2.37 -6.03
CA ALA A 99 -8.72 1.57 -5.23
C ALA A 99 -8.48 1.79 -3.73
N ASP A 100 -7.23 1.85 -3.29
CA ASP A 100 -6.88 2.15 -1.91
C ASP A 100 -7.31 3.55 -1.48
N LEU A 101 -7.10 4.56 -2.32
CA LEU A 101 -7.56 5.92 -2.05
C LEU A 101 -9.09 5.99 -1.91
N ARG A 102 -9.82 5.25 -2.75
CA ARG A 102 -11.29 5.13 -2.59
C ARG A 102 -11.70 4.46 -1.28
N ARG A 103 -10.97 3.43 -0.84
CA ARG A 103 -11.19 2.77 0.47
C ARG A 103 -10.93 3.74 1.61
N ALA A 104 -9.78 4.44 1.57
CA ALA A 104 -9.41 5.43 2.56
C ALA A 104 -10.48 6.52 2.70
N ALA A 105 -10.95 7.06 1.58
CA ALA A 105 -12.02 8.06 1.56
C ALA A 105 -13.35 7.51 2.10
N ALA A 106 -13.74 6.29 1.72
CA ALA A 106 -14.98 5.65 2.20
C ALA A 106 -14.95 5.37 3.71
N LEU A 107 -13.76 5.21 4.28
CA LEU A 107 -13.54 5.00 5.71
C LEU A 107 -13.25 6.29 6.48
N TYR A 108 -13.22 7.45 5.82
CA TYR A 108 -12.90 8.75 6.40
C TYR A 108 -11.51 8.82 7.06
N ALA A 109 -10.52 8.14 6.46
CA ALA A 109 -9.14 8.25 6.92
C ALA A 109 -8.66 9.71 6.88
N ALA A 110 -8.05 10.19 7.97
CA ALA A 110 -7.57 11.57 8.06
C ALA A 110 -6.30 11.79 7.21
N TYR A 111 -5.56 10.73 6.93
CA TYR A 111 -4.37 10.74 6.07
C TYR A 111 -4.16 9.39 5.40
N VAL A 112 -3.32 9.36 4.37
CA VAL A 112 -2.82 8.13 3.75
C VAL A 112 -1.30 8.08 3.84
N VAL A 113 -0.75 6.87 3.95
CA VAL A 113 0.71 6.63 3.91
C VAL A 113 1.05 6.01 2.58
N PHE A 114 1.98 6.63 1.87
CA PHE A 114 2.56 6.16 0.62
C PHE A 114 4.05 5.86 0.82
N HIS A 115 4.52 4.69 0.37
CA HIS A 115 5.93 4.34 0.42
C HIS A 115 6.65 4.79 -0.85
N VAL A 116 7.73 5.56 -0.68
CA VAL A 116 8.56 6.06 -1.79
C VAL A 116 9.69 5.09 -2.13
N THR A 117 10.06 4.17 -1.24
CA THR A 117 11.20 3.26 -1.44
C THR A 117 11.04 2.32 -2.61
N ASP A 118 12.15 2.02 -3.30
CA ASP A 118 12.27 0.96 -4.31
C ASP A 118 13.51 0.13 -4.01
N VAL A 119 13.33 -1.11 -3.56
CA VAL A 119 14.43 -2.02 -3.15
C VAL A 119 14.05 -3.46 -3.47
N SER A 120 14.75 -4.08 -4.39
CA SER A 120 14.57 -5.49 -4.72
C SER A 120 15.12 -6.43 -3.64
N VAL A 121 14.74 -7.70 -3.71
CA VAL A 121 15.27 -8.73 -2.80
C VAL A 121 16.81 -8.82 -2.90
N GLU A 122 17.37 -8.74 -4.12
CA GLU A 122 18.83 -8.81 -4.33
C GLU A 122 19.54 -7.63 -3.67
N GLU A 123 19.00 -6.42 -3.78
CA GLU A 123 19.58 -5.22 -3.19
C GLU A 123 19.65 -5.28 -1.67
N ASN A 124 18.64 -5.89 -1.02
CA ASN A 124 18.63 -6.11 0.43
C ASN A 124 19.79 -6.98 0.92
N TYR A 125 20.30 -7.91 0.07
CA TYR A 125 21.41 -8.79 0.43
C TYR A 125 22.77 -8.31 -0.06
N THR A 126 22.80 -7.62 -1.21
CA THR A 126 24.07 -7.22 -1.86
C THR A 126 24.46 -5.79 -1.57
N TYR A 127 23.52 -4.95 -1.12
CA TYR A 127 23.68 -3.50 -0.97
C TYR A 127 24.17 -2.82 -2.27
N ARG A 128 23.81 -3.39 -3.42
CA ARG A 128 24.09 -2.83 -4.74
C ARG A 128 22.79 -2.26 -5.30
N TRP A 129 22.65 -0.95 -5.14
CA TRP A 129 21.43 -0.25 -5.54
C TRP A 129 21.30 -0.20 -7.06
N LEU A 130 20.15 -0.56 -7.57
CA LEU A 130 19.83 -0.58 -9.00
C LEU A 130 19.39 0.81 -9.49
N HIS A 131 18.81 1.58 -8.59
CA HIS A 131 18.30 2.92 -8.85
C HIS A 131 18.91 3.93 -7.88
N THR A 132 19.05 5.18 -8.33
CA THR A 132 19.45 6.29 -7.45
C THR A 132 18.25 6.80 -6.66
N ASN A 133 18.52 7.50 -5.56
CA ASN A 133 17.44 8.14 -4.79
C ASN A 133 16.65 9.14 -5.63
N GLU A 134 17.33 9.86 -6.55
CA GLU A 134 16.72 10.83 -7.45
C GLU A 134 15.73 10.13 -8.39
N GLU A 135 16.11 9.01 -9.02
CA GLU A 135 15.24 8.25 -9.90
C GLU A 135 13.98 7.76 -9.19
N ILE A 136 14.14 7.26 -7.94
CA ILE A 136 13.02 6.78 -7.13
C ILE A 136 12.11 7.93 -6.70
N ILE A 137 12.67 9.05 -6.25
CA ILE A 137 11.91 10.23 -5.82
C ILE A 137 11.14 10.83 -6.99
N ASP A 138 11.78 10.98 -8.15
CA ASP A 138 11.13 11.55 -9.35
C ASP A 138 9.96 10.67 -9.81
N ALA A 139 10.14 9.36 -9.87
CA ALA A 139 9.07 8.44 -10.24
C ALA A 139 7.93 8.41 -9.19
N ALA A 140 8.26 8.46 -7.91
CA ALA A 140 7.26 8.54 -6.85
C ALA A 140 6.48 9.86 -6.93
N ALA A 141 7.14 10.98 -7.21
CA ALA A 141 6.49 12.27 -7.39
C ALA A 141 5.56 12.25 -8.62
N GLU A 142 5.98 11.65 -9.75
CA GLU A 142 5.12 11.46 -10.92
C GLU A 142 3.86 10.67 -10.57
N LEU A 143 4.02 9.53 -9.89
CA LEU A 143 2.92 8.66 -9.50
C LEU A 143 1.97 9.36 -8.51
N ILE A 144 2.50 10.03 -7.49
CA ILE A 144 1.71 10.80 -6.53
C ILE A 144 0.92 11.91 -7.25
N ASN A 145 1.55 12.68 -8.14
CA ASN A 145 0.87 13.73 -8.89
C ASN A 145 -0.24 13.19 -9.79
N LEU A 146 -0.02 12.03 -10.41
CA LEU A 146 -1.06 11.33 -11.18
C LEU A 146 -2.25 10.97 -10.29
N LEU A 147 -2.00 10.40 -9.12
CA LEU A 147 -3.04 10.00 -8.17
C LEU A 147 -3.79 11.20 -7.60
N LEU A 148 -3.10 12.30 -7.28
CA LEU A 148 -3.70 13.54 -6.78
C LEU A 148 -4.55 14.27 -7.84
N GLY A 149 -4.15 14.19 -9.11
CA GLY A 149 -4.93 14.74 -10.23
C GLY A 149 -6.30 14.07 -10.38
N ASP A 150 -6.41 12.81 -10.00
CA ASP A 150 -7.65 12.03 -10.04
C ASP A 150 -8.43 12.08 -8.71
N ALA A 151 -7.77 12.42 -7.61
CA ALA A 151 -8.35 12.34 -6.28
C ALA A 151 -9.12 13.63 -5.95
N ARG A 152 -10.43 13.51 -5.84
CA ARG A 152 -11.24 14.47 -5.11
C ARG A 152 -11.17 14.09 -3.63
N PHE A 153 -10.07 14.41 -2.96
CA PHE A 153 -10.07 14.41 -1.51
C PHE A 153 -10.91 15.58 -1.02
N PRO A 154 -11.75 15.35 -0.01
CA PRO A 154 -12.51 16.41 0.61
C PRO A 154 -11.59 17.41 1.32
#